data_cd39c406831918c341d76e48dc20ca73
#
_entry.id   cd39c406831918c341d76e48dc20ca73
#
_cell.length_a   1.000
_cell.length_b   1.000
_cell.length_c   1.000
_cell.angle_alpha   90.00
_cell.angle_beta   90.00
_cell.angle_gamma   90.00
#
_symmetry.space_group_name_H-M   'P 1'
#
loop_
_entity.id
_entity.type
_entity.pdbx_description
1 polymer ?
#
loop_
_entity_poly.entity_id
_entity_poly.type
_entity_poly.pdbx_seq_one_letter_code
_entity_poly.pdbx_strand_id
1 'polypeptide(L)'
;MTDIQTQIATTKARMKLPVICAPMFLVTSPDMVINACKSGVMGCLPLTNARTESDLRAWVSKIANDVTDADAPWSVNMITHSSYGRFDAEQALVEEFQPSLVITALGGPHRVTETVHNYGGLVFADVNSPKYAQKAIEKGADGLV
;
A
#
# COMPACT_ATOMS: atom_id res chain seq x y z
N MET A 1 18.88 3.46 -8.13
CA MET A 1 17.82 2.58 -7.57
C MET A 1 18.29 2.12 -6.19
N THR A 2 17.53 2.45 -5.16
CA THR A 2 17.82 1.96 -3.79
C THR A 2 17.54 0.45 -3.77
N ASP A 3 18.44 -0.32 -3.15
CA ASP A 3 18.24 -1.77 -3.01
C ASP A 3 16.98 -2.07 -2.17
N ILE A 4 16.18 -3.04 -2.61
CA ILE A 4 14.93 -3.44 -1.94
C ILE A 4 15.17 -3.81 -0.47
N GLN A 5 16.29 -4.45 -0.15
CA GLN A 5 16.62 -4.78 1.23
C GLN A 5 16.80 -3.53 2.09
N THR A 6 17.40 -2.50 1.53
CA THR A 6 17.54 -1.19 2.18
C THR A 6 16.17 -0.53 2.39
N GLN A 7 15.26 -0.60 1.42
CA GLN A 7 13.90 -0.05 1.54
C GLN A 7 13.10 -0.77 2.62
N ILE A 8 13.17 -2.12 2.66
CA ILE A 8 12.53 -2.92 3.72
C ILE A 8 13.10 -2.54 5.10
N ALA A 9 14.43 -2.43 5.22
CA ALA A 9 15.08 -2.07 6.47
C ALA A 9 14.66 -0.66 6.94
N THR A 10 14.63 0.31 6.04
CA THR A 10 14.21 1.69 6.33
C THR A 10 12.74 1.74 6.76
N THR A 11 11.86 1.04 6.05
CA THR A 11 10.44 0.94 6.40
C THR A 11 10.25 0.34 7.80
N LYS A 12 10.95 -0.77 8.08
CA LYS A 12 10.90 -1.44 9.41
C LYS A 12 11.48 -0.59 10.53
N ALA A 13 12.52 0.20 10.26
CA ALA A 13 13.16 1.05 11.28
C ALA A 13 12.22 2.13 11.84
N ARG A 14 11.18 2.52 11.08
CA ARG A 14 10.14 3.45 11.52
C ARG A 14 9.04 2.78 12.35
N MET A 15 9.04 1.46 12.45
CA MET A 15 7.98 0.70 13.14
C MET A 15 8.48 0.20 14.50
N LYS A 16 7.65 0.31 15.53
CA LYS A 16 7.91 -0.30 16.85
C LYS A 16 7.79 -1.83 16.79
N LEU A 17 6.85 -2.30 15.99
CA LEU A 17 6.64 -3.73 15.70
C LEU A 17 6.50 -3.90 14.18
N PRO A 18 7.12 -4.91 13.58
CA PRO A 18 7.01 -5.18 12.14
C PRO A 18 5.64 -5.82 11.81
N VAL A 19 4.58 -5.08 12.07
CA VAL A 19 3.18 -5.52 11.93
C VAL A 19 2.44 -4.53 11.04
N ILE A 20 1.64 -5.04 10.12
CA ILE A 20 0.72 -4.25 9.30
C ILE A 20 -0.69 -4.46 9.84
N CYS A 21 -1.38 -3.37 10.19
CA CYS A 21 -2.82 -3.40 10.43
C CYS A 21 -3.51 -3.70 9.10
N ALA A 22 -4.05 -4.91 8.97
CA ALA A 22 -4.56 -5.43 7.71
C ALA A 22 -5.62 -4.50 7.07
N PRO A 23 -5.63 -4.38 5.73
CA PRO A 23 -6.70 -3.68 5.04
C PRO A 23 -8.02 -4.46 5.20
N MET A 24 -9.04 -3.81 5.75
CA MET A 24 -10.35 -4.44 5.95
C MET A 24 -11.43 -3.68 5.17
N PHE A 25 -12.03 -4.37 4.20
CA PHE A 25 -13.10 -3.81 3.40
C PHE A 25 -14.24 -3.31 4.29
N LEU A 26 -14.72 -2.11 4.04
CA LEU A 26 -15.77 -1.38 4.77
C LEU A 26 -15.47 -1.06 6.25
N VAL A 27 -14.39 -1.55 6.82
CA VAL A 27 -14.03 -1.35 8.23
C VAL A 27 -12.92 -0.33 8.40
N THR A 28 -11.84 -0.46 7.63
CA THR A 28 -10.69 0.45 7.75
C THR A 28 -11.07 1.85 7.28
N SER A 29 -10.89 2.83 8.15
CA SER A 29 -11.05 4.26 7.90
C SER A 29 -9.70 4.98 7.91
N PRO A 30 -9.61 6.23 7.43
CA PRO A 30 -8.39 7.05 7.56
C PRO A 30 -7.92 7.18 9.00
N ASP A 31 -8.83 7.40 9.95
CA ASP A 31 -8.47 7.54 11.37
C ASP A 31 -7.87 6.25 11.94
N MET A 32 -8.36 5.09 11.50
CA MET A 32 -7.79 3.80 11.91
C MET A 32 -6.35 3.65 11.38
N VAL A 33 -6.09 4.02 10.13
CA VAL A 33 -4.73 4.00 9.55
C VAL A 33 -3.81 4.95 10.30
N ILE A 34 -4.24 6.19 10.54
CA ILE A 34 -3.46 7.21 11.25
C ILE A 34 -3.12 6.74 12.68
N ASN A 35 -4.11 6.22 13.40
CA ASN A 35 -3.90 5.74 14.76
C ASN A 35 -2.97 4.51 14.82
N ALA A 36 -3.05 3.60 13.86
CA ALA A 36 -2.11 2.50 13.71
C ALA A 36 -0.68 3.02 13.54
N CYS A 37 -0.46 3.96 12.60
CA CYS A 37 0.86 4.55 12.34
C CYS A 37 1.42 5.26 13.59
N LYS A 38 0.62 6.07 14.25
CA LYS A 38 1.00 6.75 15.50
C LYS A 38 1.28 5.80 16.66
N SER A 39 0.69 4.62 16.64
CA SER A 39 0.96 3.56 17.63
C SER A 39 2.26 2.79 17.33
N GLY A 40 2.84 2.96 16.16
CA GLY A 40 4.10 2.34 15.74
C GLY A 40 3.94 1.05 14.93
N VAL A 41 2.76 0.83 14.34
CA VAL A 41 2.50 -0.26 13.37
C VAL A 41 2.00 0.35 12.06
N MET A 42 2.29 -0.28 10.94
CA MET A 42 1.86 0.23 9.63
C MET A 42 0.34 0.12 9.48
N GLY A 43 -0.33 1.23 9.21
CA GLY A 43 -1.74 1.21 8.82
C GLY A 43 -1.89 0.99 7.31
N CYS A 44 -2.91 0.23 6.89
CA CYS A 44 -3.18 -0.05 5.48
C CYS A 44 -4.61 0.32 5.08
N LEU A 45 -4.77 1.28 4.14
CA LEU A 45 -6.07 1.71 3.64
C LEU A 45 -6.48 0.92 2.40
N PRO A 46 -7.60 0.18 2.40
CA PRO A 46 -8.20 -0.28 1.15
C PRO A 46 -8.77 0.90 0.37
N LEU A 47 -8.22 1.18 -0.83
CA LEU A 47 -8.69 2.31 -1.65
C LEU A 47 -10.16 2.18 -2.06
N THR A 48 -10.66 0.95 -2.12
CA THR A 48 -12.06 0.64 -2.41
C THR A 48 -13.05 1.09 -1.32
N ASN A 49 -12.58 1.39 -0.11
CA ASN A 49 -13.47 1.80 1.00
C ASN A 49 -14.08 3.19 0.79
N ALA A 50 -13.39 4.07 0.11
CA ALA A 50 -13.96 5.35 -0.31
C ALA A 50 -14.91 5.16 -1.50
N ARG A 51 -16.12 5.69 -1.41
CA ARG A 51 -17.17 5.47 -2.42
C ARG A 51 -16.94 6.24 -3.72
N THR A 52 -16.41 7.45 -3.59
CA THR A 52 -16.13 8.34 -4.73
C THR A 52 -14.64 8.63 -4.83
N GLU A 53 -14.18 9.09 -6.00
CA GLU A 53 -12.78 9.52 -6.18
C GLU A 53 -12.47 10.76 -5.32
N SER A 54 -13.46 11.65 -5.13
CA SER A 54 -13.32 12.81 -4.24
C SER A 54 -13.11 12.40 -2.78
N ASP A 55 -13.92 11.44 -2.29
CA ASP A 55 -13.74 10.91 -0.94
C ASP A 55 -12.39 10.23 -0.80
N LEU A 56 -11.97 9.46 -1.82
CA LEU A 56 -10.70 8.76 -1.79
C LEU A 56 -9.53 9.75 -1.70
N ARG A 57 -9.53 10.79 -2.52
CA ARG A 57 -8.52 11.85 -2.46
C ARG A 57 -8.48 12.51 -1.09
N ALA A 58 -9.64 12.86 -0.53
CA ALA A 58 -9.73 13.48 0.80
C ALA A 58 -9.17 12.55 1.90
N TRP A 59 -9.45 11.24 1.81
CA TRP A 59 -8.97 10.24 2.76
C TRP A 59 -7.46 10.05 2.69
N VAL A 60 -6.92 9.89 1.48
CA VAL A 60 -5.47 9.70 1.27
C VAL A 60 -4.72 10.96 1.69
N SER A 61 -5.22 12.15 1.31
CA SER A 61 -4.64 13.43 1.72
C SER A 61 -4.61 13.59 3.24
N LYS A 62 -5.71 13.22 3.93
CA LYS A 62 -5.77 13.25 5.40
C LYS A 62 -4.69 12.36 6.02
N ILE A 63 -4.53 11.13 5.55
CA ILE A 63 -3.50 10.21 6.04
C ILE A 63 -2.11 10.80 5.81
N ALA A 64 -1.82 11.25 4.58
CA ALA A 64 -0.52 11.79 4.22
C ALA A 64 -0.13 13.06 5.02
N ASN A 65 -1.13 13.86 5.42
CA ASN A 65 -0.89 15.06 6.23
C ASN A 65 -0.73 14.75 7.73
N ASP A 66 -1.43 13.74 8.25
CA ASP A 66 -1.50 13.44 9.68
C ASP A 66 -0.43 12.42 10.14
N VAL A 67 0.11 11.61 9.20
CA VAL A 67 1.22 10.66 9.46
C VAL A 67 2.54 11.33 9.08
N THR A 68 3.44 11.44 10.03
CA THR A 68 4.74 12.11 9.88
C THR A 68 5.89 11.10 9.82
N ASP A 69 7.11 11.58 9.57
CA ASP A 69 8.31 10.74 9.58
C ASP A 69 8.65 10.16 10.97
N ALA A 70 8.09 10.73 12.03
CA ALA A 70 8.22 10.21 13.40
C ALA A 70 7.28 9.01 13.67
N ASP A 71 6.30 8.79 12.81
CA ASP A 71 5.31 7.71 12.92
C ASP A 71 5.74 6.48 12.10
N ALA A 72 5.13 5.32 12.34
CA ALA A 72 5.24 4.21 11.41
C ALA A 72 4.67 4.62 10.03
N PRO A 73 5.24 4.10 8.94
CA PRO A 73 4.76 4.46 7.60
C PRO A 73 3.36 3.91 7.35
N TRP A 74 2.64 4.52 6.42
CA TRP A 74 1.33 4.05 5.99
C TRP A 74 1.40 3.33 4.64
N SER A 75 0.37 2.55 4.35
CA SER A 75 0.24 1.76 3.14
C SER A 75 -1.18 1.80 2.59
N VAL A 76 -1.33 1.31 1.36
CA VAL A 76 -2.64 1.13 0.72
C VAL A 76 -2.80 -0.29 0.19
N ASN A 77 -4.05 -0.75 0.12
CA ASN A 77 -4.42 -1.95 -0.61
C ASN A 77 -5.20 -1.55 -1.87
N MET A 78 -4.80 -2.09 -3.02
CA MET A 78 -5.27 -1.70 -4.33
C MET A 78 -5.67 -2.90 -5.18
N ILE A 79 -6.84 -2.84 -5.79
CA ILE A 79 -7.27 -3.86 -6.76
C ILE A 79 -6.56 -3.61 -8.09
N THR A 80 -5.85 -4.64 -8.58
CA THR A 80 -5.09 -4.56 -9.84
C THR A 80 -5.66 -5.42 -10.97
N HIS A 81 -6.89 -5.94 -10.81
CA HIS A 81 -7.55 -6.69 -11.88
C HIS A 81 -7.84 -5.80 -13.09
N SER A 82 -7.69 -6.34 -14.30
CA SER A 82 -7.83 -5.58 -15.55
C SER A 82 -9.22 -4.97 -15.77
N SER A 83 -10.27 -5.57 -15.19
CA SER A 83 -11.64 -5.06 -15.28
C SER A 83 -12.01 -4.04 -14.20
N TYR A 84 -11.06 -3.68 -13.31
CA TYR A 84 -11.33 -2.73 -12.25
C TYR A 84 -11.30 -1.28 -12.77
N GLY A 85 -12.47 -0.66 -12.85
CA GLY A 85 -12.65 0.63 -13.53
C GLY A 85 -12.06 1.85 -12.81
N ARG A 86 -11.67 1.73 -11.53
CA ARG A 86 -11.06 2.84 -10.76
C ARG A 86 -9.53 2.79 -10.72
N PHE A 87 -8.93 1.80 -11.39
CA PHE A 87 -7.50 1.55 -11.30
C PHE A 87 -6.65 2.79 -11.61
N ASP A 88 -6.94 3.48 -12.73
CA ASP A 88 -6.12 4.61 -13.19
C ASP A 88 -6.20 5.81 -12.22
N ALA A 89 -7.39 6.08 -11.68
CA ALA A 89 -7.60 7.13 -10.68
C ALA A 89 -6.88 6.80 -9.35
N GLU A 90 -6.93 5.55 -8.91
CA GLU A 90 -6.24 5.09 -7.71
C GLU A 90 -4.71 5.09 -7.90
N GLN A 91 -4.22 4.68 -9.06
CA GLN A 91 -2.80 4.72 -9.39
C GLN A 91 -2.25 6.16 -9.40
N ALA A 92 -3.01 7.12 -9.94
CA ALA A 92 -2.62 8.53 -9.92
C ALA A 92 -2.47 9.06 -8.47
N LEU A 93 -3.33 8.64 -7.55
CA LEU A 93 -3.20 9.01 -6.13
C LEU A 93 -1.99 8.32 -5.46
N VAL A 94 -1.71 7.07 -5.81
CA VAL A 94 -0.52 6.36 -5.33
C VAL A 94 0.76 7.08 -5.79
N GLU A 95 0.82 7.52 -7.03
CA GLU A 95 1.95 8.28 -7.58
C GLU A 95 2.10 9.65 -6.89
N GLU A 96 1.00 10.35 -6.65
CA GLU A 96 0.99 11.67 -6.02
C GLU A 96 1.38 11.62 -4.54
N PHE A 97 0.81 10.69 -3.76
CA PHE A 97 0.96 10.65 -2.30
C PHE A 97 2.03 9.66 -1.80
N GLN A 98 2.55 8.81 -2.66
CA GLN A 98 3.71 7.95 -2.44
C GLN A 98 3.67 7.13 -1.14
N PRO A 99 2.63 6.29 -0.90
CA PRO A 99 2.60 5.41 0.26
C PRO A 99 3.82 4.49 0.29
N SER A 100 4.37 4.20 1.46
CA SER A 100 5.58 3.40 1.60
C SER A 100 5.42 1.96 1.09
N LEU A 101 4.19 1.45 1.06
CA LEU A 101 3.87 0.10 0.59
C LEU A 101 2.52 0.11 -0.12
N VAL A 102 2.45 -0.60 -1.24
CA VAL A 102 1.20 -0.95 -1.93
C VAL A 102 0.99 -2.46 -1.85
N ILE A 103 -0.13 -2.91 -1.26
CA ILE A 103 -0.55 -4.30 -1.26
C ILE A 103 -1.52 -4.50 -2.42
N THR A 104 -1.16 -5.31 -3.40
CA THR A 104 -2.04 -5.58 -4.56
C THR A 104 -2.97 -6.74 -4.28
N ALA A 105 -4.23 -6.61 -4.67
CA ALA A 105 -5.27 -7.64 -4.52
C ALA A 105 -6.01 -7.89 -5.82
N LEU A 106 -6.55 -9.09 -5.98
CA LEU A 106 -7.38 -9.52 -7.12
C LEU A 106 -6.73 -9.34 -8.50
N GLY A 107 -5.40 -9.29 -8.56
CA GLY A 107 -4.63 -9.14 -9.79
C GLY A 107 -3.13 -9.26 -9.54
N GLY A 108 -2.33 -9.07 -10.57
CA GLY A 108 -0.87 -9.15 -10.44
C GLY A 108 -0.23 -7.80 -10.08
N PRO A 109 0.95 -7.79 -9.45
CA PRO A 109 1.63 -6.57 -9.01
C PRO A 109 2.15 -5.71 -10.18
N HIS A 110 2.39 -6.31 -11.35
CA HIS A 110 3.05 -5.68 -12.50
C HIS A 110 2.45 -4.36 -12.96
N ARG A 111 1.16 -4.10 -12.67
CA ARG A 111 0.50 -2.85 -13.07
C ARG A 111 0.91 -1.65 -12.23
N VAL A 112 1.42 -1.86 -11.01
CA VAL A 112 1.80 -0.80 -10.08
C VAL A 112 3.29 -0.78 -9.77
N THR A 113 4.00 -1.88 -10.05
CA THR A 113 5.41 -2.07 -9.65
C THR A 113 6.31 -0.93 -10.13
N GLU A 114 6.25 -0.58 -11.41
CA GLU A 114 7.09 0.50 -11.95
C GLU A 114 6.80 1.84 -11.26
N THR A 115 5.52 2.21 -11.14
CA THR A 115 5.10 3.45 -10.48
C THR A 115 5.61 3.52 -9.04
N VAL A 116 5.41 2.44 -8.28
CA VAL A 116 5.78 2.40 -6.85
C VAL A 116 7.30 2.38 -6.67
N HIS A 117 8.03 1.61 -7.47
CA HIS A 117 9.48 1.56 -7.41
C HIS A 117 10.15 2.89 -7.81
N ASN A 118 9.54 3.68 -8.70
CA ASN A 118 10.08 4.97 -9.14
C ASN A 118 10.22 5.98 -7.99
N TYR A 119 9.35 5.93 -6.97
CA TYR A 119 9.48 6.78 -5.80
C TYR A 119 10.12 6.06 -4.58
N GLY A 120 10.52 4.80 -4.72
CA GLY A 120 11.17 4.03 -3.66
C GLY A 120 10.21 3.33 -2.70
N GLY A 121 8.94 3.15 -3.07
CA GLY A 121 7.98 2.34 -2.34
C GLY A 121 8.17 0.85 -2.57
N LEU A 122 7.45 0.04 -1.78
CA LEU A 122 7.42 -1.42 -1.87
C LEU A 122 6.09 -1.92 -2.43
N VAL A 123 6.13 -3.05 -3.12
CA VAL A 123 4.92 -3.74 -3.64
C VAL A 123 4.83 -5.13 -3.04
N PHE A 124 3.78 -5.39 -2.25
CA PHE A 124 3.44 -6.74 -1.80
C PHE A 124 2.24 -7.25 -2.58
N ALA A 125 2.22 -8.54 -2.84
CA ALA A 125 1.10 -9.19 -3.53
C ALA A 125 0.33 -10.11 -2.57
N ASP A 126 -0.98 -9.88 -2.50
CA ASP A 126 -1.91 -10.81 -1.82
C ASP A 126 -2.09 -12.05 -2.72
N VAL A 127 -1.73 -13.22 -2.19
CA VAL A 127 -1.71 -14.48 -2.92
C VAL A 127 -2.32 -15.61 -2.09
N ASN A 128 -3.02 -16.51 -2.75
CA ASN A 128 -3.72 -17.61 -2.10
C ASN A 128 -3.16 -19.01 -2.44
N SER A 129 -2.04 -19.07 -3.17
CA SER A 129 -1.42 -20.36 -3.52
C SER A 129 0.04 -20.19 -3.93
N PRO A 130 0.87 -21.26 -3.80
CA PRO A 130 2.27 -21.24 -4.25
C PRO A 130 2.42 -20.86 -5.72
N LYS A 131 1.48 -21.27 -6.58
CA LYS A 131 1.48 -20.92 -8.01
C LYS A 131 1.34 -19.41 -8.24
N TYR A 132 0.44 -18.74 -7.48
CA TYR A 132 0.28 -17.30 -7.61
C TYR A 132 1.41 -16.54 -6.91
N ALA A 133 1.97 -17.07 -5.82
CA ALA A 133 3.17 -16.54 -5.19
C ALA A 133 4.34 -16.47 -6.17
N GLN A 134 4.64 -17.59 -6.86
CA GLN A 134 5.69 -17.62 -7.88
C GLN A 134 5.45 -16.59 -8.99
N LYS A 135 4.22 -16.50 -9.50
CA LYS A 135 3.86 -15.51 -10.53
C LYS A 135 4.00 -14.06 -10.05
N ALA A 136 3.68 -13.79 -8.78
CA ALA A 136 3.81 -12.45 -8.21
C ALA A 136 5.28 -12.03 -8.10
N ILE A 137 6.16 -12.94 -7.65
CA ILE A 137 7.61 -12.73 -7.60
C ILE A 137 8.16 -12.44 -9.01
N GLU A 138 7.83 -13.27 -10.01
CA GLU A 138 8.24 -13.09 -11.41
C GLU A 138 7.77 -11.75 -11.99
N LYS A 139 6.70 -11.16 -11.44
CA LYS A 139 6.13 -9.88 -11.86
C LYS A 139 6.55 -8.69 -10.98
N GLY A 140 7.58 -8.88 -10.16
CA GLY A 140 8.25 -7.81 -9.43
C GLY A 140 7.64 -7.47 -8.07
N ALA A 141 6.92 -8.39 -7.43
CA ALA A 141 6.54 -8.21 -6.03
C ALA A 141 7.77 -8.29 -5.13
N ASP A 142 7.89 -7.35 -4.18
CA ASP A 142 8.96 -7.29 -3.17
C ASP A 142 8.66 -8.18 -1.96
N GLY A 143 7.39 -8.51 -1.78
CA GLY A 143 6.90 -9.39 -0.73
C GLY A 143 5.54 -9.98 -1.04
N LEU A 144 5.11 -10.91 -0.20
CA LEU A 144 3.85 -11.64 -0.34
C LEU A 144 3.03 -11.53 0.95
N VAL A 145 1.72 -11.55 0.78
CA VAL A 145 0.73 -11.62 1.87
C VAL A 145 -0.17 -12.83 1.66
#